data_e41456f7ac5004aee02a418f8bae3ecf
#
_entry.id   e41456f7ac5004aee02a418f8bae3ecf
#
_cell.length_a   1.000
_cell.length_b   1.000
_cell.length_c   1.000
_cell.angle_alpha   90.00
_cell.angle_beta   90.00
_cell.angle_gamma   90.00
#
_symmetry.space_group_name_H-M   'P 1'
#
loop_
_entity.id
_entity.type
_entity.pdbx_description
1 polymer ?
#
loop_
_entity_poly.entity_id
_entity_poly.type
_entity_poly.pdbx_seq_one_letter_code
_entity_poly.pdbx_strand_id
1 'polypeptide(L)'
;MTNDSELHALDRLRGLVEKAMRGAGAGSLDLATDLPWLWLVRRPAPTPAGRGILSPSVCLLVQGEKEMLVGQQVLRYGPGCYVQAGMAMPVSGQVTRASEAAPYYGIRVDVDPKEVAAFVLEMRLQLAGGDADPPVVTVERADEAMLDVFVRFLRLLERPRDVPVLGRLLKQELIYHLVTAPGGATMSRGAVGGQRERAVGDAIHWIRTHYNEPLSIDALARTVHMSPSVLHRRFKAATVMSPLQYQKQVRLLEARKMLMSGDVEAASVAYEVGYESPSQFSREYRRLFGAPPLKDAEQLRRQPVAAQP
;
A
#
# COMPACT_ATOMS: atom_id res chain seq x y z
N MET A 1 1.24 26.77 5.42
CA MET A 1 0.17 27.25 6.31
C MET A 1 -1.08 26.48 5.92
N THR A 2 -1.69 25.72 6.83
CA THR A 2 -2.94 24.98 6.60
C THR A 2 -4.07 26.00 6.53
N ASN A 3 -4.89 25.96 5.48
CA ASN A 3 -6.02 26.87 5.30
C ASN A 3 -7.15 26.45 6.25
N ASP A 4 -7.96 27.42 6.77
CA ASP A 4 -9.10 27.13 7.65
C ASP A 4 -10.09 26.12 7.03
N SER A 5 -10.26 26.15 5.72
CA SER A 5 -11.09 25.19 4.98
C SER A 5 -10.56 23.76 5.07
N GLU A 6 -9.23 23.56 4.96
CA GLU A 6 -8.62 22.22 5.10
C GLU A 6 -8.79 21.68 6.54
N LEU A 7 -8.65 22.52 7.56
CA LEU A 7 -8.86 22.15 8.95
C LEU A 7 -10.31 21.68 9.19
N HIS A 8 -11.28 22.42 8.69
CA HIS A 8 -12.69 22.04 8.77
C HIS A 8 -12.99 20.71 8.04
N ALA A 9 -12.37 20.49 6.87
CA ALA A 9 -12.54 19.24 6.14
C ALA A 9 -11.94 18.04 6.92
N LEU A 10 -10.76 18.21 7.54
CA LEU A 10 -10.12 17.17 8.36
C LEU A 10 -10.93 16.87 9.62
N ASP A 11 -11.49 17.89 10.29
CA ASP A 11 -12.36 17.70 11.46
C ASP A 11 -13.63 16.96 11.09
N ARG A 12 -14.23 17.25 9.94
CA ARG A 12 -15.39 16.51 9.41
C ARG A 12 -15.02 15.05 9.11
N LEU A 13 -13.89 14.82 8.45
CA LEU A 13 -13.39 13.47 8.17
C LEU A 13 -13.16 12.67 9.45
N ARG A 14 -12.53 13.29 10.45
CA ARG A 14 -12.31 12.67 11.76
C ARG A 14 -13.64 12.21 12.38
N GLY A 15 -14.63 13.10 12.46
CA GLY A 15 -15.95 12.75 13.01
C GLY A 15 -16.66 11.61 12.26
N LEU A 16 -16.54 11.59 10.93
CA LEU A 16 -17.12 10.52 10.10
C LEU A 16 -16.39 9.19 10.29
N VAL A 17 -15.06 9.18 10.34
CA VAL A 17 -14.26 7.98 10.63
C VAL A 17 -14.59 7.43 12.01
N GLU A 18 -14.62 8.28 13.04
CA GLU A 18 -14.99 7.90 14.41
C GLU A 18 -16.39 7.28 14.47
N LYS A 19 -17.36 7.86 13.76
CA LYS A 19 -18.72 7.33 13.67
C LYS A 19 -18.74 5.94 13.05
N ALA A 20 -18.07 5.76 11.90
CA ALA A 20 -18.00 4.48 11.21
C ALA A 20 -17.30 3.40 12.06
N MET A 21 -16.16 3.74 12.69
CA MET A 21 -15.40 2.82 13.54
C MET A 21 -16.19 2.39 14.79
N ARG A 22 -16.96 3.29 15.40
CA ARG A 22 -17.84 2.94 16.53
C ARG A 22 -18.94 1.94 16.13
N GLY A 23 -19.49 2.06 14.93
CA GLY A 23 -20.49 1.15 14.40
C GLY A 23 -19.96 -0.28 14.19
N ALA A 24 -18.68 -0.44 13.96
CA ALA A 24 -18.03 -1.75 13.73
C ALA A 24 -17.63 -2.50 15.03
N GLY A 25 -17.81 -1.89 16.19
CA GLY A 25 -17.50 -2.47 17.51
C GLY A 25 -16.27 -1.83 18.18
N ALA A 26 -16.33 -1.76 19.52
CA ALA A 26 -15.26 -1.21 20.35
C ALA A 26 -14.00 -2.08 20.19
N GLY A 27 -12.94 -1.53 19.61
CA GLY A 27 -11.65 -2.21 19.46
C GLY A 27 -11.26 -2.56 18.02
N SER A 28 -12.13 -2.35 17.03
CA SER A 28 -11.75 -2.50 15.62
C SER A 28 -10.57 -1.59 15.27
N LEU A 29 -9.51 -2.18 14.72
CA LEU A 29 -8.31 -1.46 14.31
C LEU A 29 -8.33 -1.17 12.81
N ASP A 30 -8.83 -2.12 12.02
CA ASP A 30 -9.02 -2.01 10.57
C ASP A 30 -10.47 -2.37 10.24
N LEU A 31 -11.15 -1.51 9.52
CA LEU A 31 -12.54 -1.69 9.11
C LEU A 31 -12.62 -1.77 7.59
N ALA A 32 -13.03 -2.94 7.09
CA ALA A 32 -13.52 -3.09 5.73
C ALA A 32 -14.91 -2.45 5.64
N THR A 33 -15.13 -1.62 4.62
CA THR A 33 -16.42 -0.95 4.42
C THR A 33 -17.26 -1.65 3.35
N ASP A 34 -18.49 -1.19 3.14
CA ASP A 34 -19.35 -1.65 2.03
C ASP A 34 -18.80 -1.28 0.65
N LEU A 35 -17.79 -0.42 0.59
CA LEU A 35 -16.96 -0.18 -0.60
C LEU A 35 -15.76 -1.11 -0.52
N PRO A 36 -15.64 -2.18 -1.35
CA PRO A 36 -14.66 -3.26 -1.16
C PRO A 36 -13.20 -2.81 -1.31
N TRP A 37 -12.99 -1.60 -1.78
CA TRP A 37 -11.69 -0.95 -1.97
C TRP A 37 -11.42 0.18 -0.96
N LEU A 38 -12.34 0.46 -0.02
CA LEU A 38 -12.22 1.50 1.00
C LEU A 38 -12.06 0.88 2.39
N TRP A 39 -10.98 1.24 3.06
CA TRP A 39 -10.64 0.77 4.40
C TRP A 39 -10.44 1.94 5.35
N LEU A 40 -10.91 1.79 6.58
CA LEU A 40 -10.63 2.73 7.65
C LEU A 40 -9.68 2.07 8.65
N VAL A 41 -8.68 2.84 9.08
CA VAL A 41 -7.61 2.37 9.97
C VAL A 41 -7.60 3.21 11.22
N ARG A 42 -7.61 2.56 12.40
CA ARG A 42 -7.45 3.19 13.70
C ARG A 42 -6.28 2.58 14.45
N ARG A 43 -5.45 3.42 15.09
CA ARG A 43 -4.44 2.96 16.06
C ARG A 43 -4.51 3.85 17.30
N PRO A 44 -4.82 3.29 18.48
CA PRO A 44 -4.98 4.06 19.71
C PRO A 44 -3.65 4.42 20.38
N ALA A 45 -2.53 3.88 19.87
CA ALA A 45 -1.19 4.12 20.40
C ALA A 45 -0.17 4.06 19.25
N PRO A 46 1.06 4.56 19.44
CA PRO A 46 2.16 4.34 18.52
C PRO A 46 2.40 2.84 18.30
N THR A 47 2.78 2.46 17.07
CA THR A 47 3.02 1.07 16.72
C THR A 47 4.51 0.81 16.49
N PRO A 48 5.01 -0.40 16.77
CA PRO A 48 6.33 -0.78 16.29
C PRO A 48 6.38 -0.77 14.76
N ALA A 49 7.59 -0.70 14.20
CA ALA A 49 7.77 -0.76 12.76
C ALA A 49 7.29 -2.11 12.19
N GLY A 50 6.19 -2.08 11.46
CA GLY A 50 5.64 -3.23 10.75
C GLY A 50 6.15 -3.30 9.32
N ARG A 51 6.47 -4.51 8.83
CA ARG A 51 6.87 -4.73 7.43
C ARG A 51 5.75 -5.40 6.67
N GLY A 52 5.55 -4.97 5.43
CA GLY A 52 4.53 -5.53 4.55
C GLY A 52 4.70 -5.07 3.11
N ILE A 53 3.73 -5.42 2.28
CA ILE A 53 3.66 -4.96 0.90
C ILE A 53 2.59 -3.87 0.83
N LEU A 54 3.01 -2.66 0.50
CA LEU A 54 2.10 -1.59 0.14
C LEU A 54 1.59 -1.87 -1.28
N SER A 55 0.34 -2.27 -1.40
CA SER A 55 -0.31 -2.47 -2.69
C SER A 55 -0.65 -1.13 -3.35
N PRO A 56 -0.92 -1.11 -4.68
CA PRO A 56 -1.38 0.11 -5.34
C PRO A 56 -2.59 0.69 -4.60
N SER A 57 -2.40 1.88 -4.04
CA SER A 57 -3.39 2.50 -3.16
C SER A 57 -3.06 3.97 -2.90
N VAL A 58 -4.04 4.68 -2.39
CA VAL A 58 -3.87 5.97 -1.74
C VAL A 58 -4.30 5.88 -0.28
N CYS A 59 -3.50 6.43 0.63
CA CYS A 59 -3.79 6.44 2.06
C CYS A 59 -3.77 7.88 2.57
N LEU A 60 -4.94 8.45 2.85
CA LEU A 60 -5.08 9.77 3.47
C LEU A 60 -4.92 9.62 4.98
N LEU A 61 -4.08 10.46 5.58
CA LEU A 61 -3.93 10.53 7.02
C LEU A 61 -4.81 11.67 7.57
N VAL A 62 -5.75 11.30 8.43
CA VAL A 62 -6.73 12.24 9.01
C VAL A 62 -6.28 12.75 10.37
N GLN A 63 -5.68 11.90 11.20
CA GLN A 63 -5.18 12.23 12.53
C GLN A 63 -3.99 11.36 12.92
N GLY A 64 -3.04 11.92 13.70
CA GLY A 64 -1.83 11.24 14.13
C GLY A 64 -0.65 11.52 13.20
N GLU A 65 0.42 10.73 13.33
CA GLU A 65 1.61 10.81 12.47
C GLU A 65 2.11 9.40 12.14
N LYS A 66 2.65 9.26 10.94
CA LYS A 66 3.20 7.98 10.46
C LYS A 66 4.57 8.21 9.81
N GLU A 67 5.45 7.22 10.01
CA GLU A 67 6.71 7.10 9.31
C GLU A 67 6.69 5.83 8.45
N MET A 68 7.19 5.92 7.24
CA MET A 68 7.32 4.80 6.32
C MET A 68 8.71 4.78 5.71
N LEU A 69 9.34 3.62 5.70
CA LEU A 69 10.61 3.36 5.02
C LEU A 69 10.31 2.64 3.70
N VAL A 70 10.69 3.27 2.60
CA VAL A 70 10.59 2.75 1.22
C VAL A 70 11.99 2.66 0.64
N GLY A 71 12.52 1.43 0.51
CA GLY A 71 13.93 1.26 0.16
C GLY A 71 14.86 1.86 1.23
N GLN A 72 15.50 2.99 0.91
CA GLN A 72 16.36 3.74 1.84
C GLN A 72 15.76 5.09 2.24
N GLN A 73 14.61 5.45 1.68
CA GLN A 73 13.96 6.73 1.93
C GLN A 73 12.99 6.62 3.10
N VAL A 74 13.11 7.53 4.05
CA VAL A 74 12.17 7.69 5.17
C VAL A 74 11.18 8.78 4.83
N LEU A 75 9.91 8.42 4.77
CA LEU A 75 8.80 9.34 4.55
C LEU A 75 8.08 9.58 5.89
N ARG A 76 7.97 10.84 6.30
CA ARG A 76 7.24 11.25 7.50
C ARG A 76 6.09 12.15 7.10
N TYR A 77 4.90 11.85 7.59
CA TYR A 77 3.70 12.59 7.21
C TYR A 77 2.64 12.57 8.31
N GLY A 78 1.79 13.59 8.25
CA GLY A 78 0.75 13.87 9.25
C GLY A 78 -0.60 14.21 8.58
N PRO A 79 -1.53 14.80 9.35
CA PRO A 79 -2.88 15.08 8.90
C PRO A 79 -2.93 15.94 7.64
N GLY A 80 -3.83 15.59 6.71
CA GLY A 80 -3.99 16.24 5.41
C GLY A 80 -2.98 15.78 4.35
N CYS A 81 -2.00 14.92 4.72
CA CYS A 81 -1.14 14.29 3.73
C CYS A 81 -1.69 12.93 3.29
N TYR A 82 -1.46 12.58 2.05
CA TYR A 82 -1.72 11.23 1.55
C TYR A 82 -0.46 10.62 0.97
N VAL A 83 -0.35 9.31 1.14
CA VAL A 83 0.65 8.47 0.47
C VAL A 83 -0.03 7.81 -0.71
N GLN A 84 0.59 7.87 -1.88
CA GLN A 84 0.15 7.10 -3.04
C GLN A 84 1.24 6.15 -3.51
N ALA A 85 0.83 4.95 -3.89
CA ALA A 85 1.67 3.91 -4.47
C ALA A 85 1.05 3.42 -5.78
N GLY A 86 1.78 3.53 -6.88
CA GLY A 86 1.30 3.06 -8.19
C GLY A 86 1.61 1.59 -8.47
N MET A 87 2.49 0.99 -7.69
CA MET A 87 2.89 -0.42 -7.79
C MET A 87 3.09 -1.02 -6.40
N ALA A 88 3.00 -2.36 -6.31
CA ALA A 88 3.23 -3.06 -5.07
C ALA A 88 4.70 -2.98 -4.62
N MET A 89 4.93 -2.52 -3.39
CA MET A 89 6.26 -2.30 -2.83
C MET A 89 6.40 -2.88 -1.43
N PRO A 90 7.48 -3.62 -1.13
CA PRO A 90 7.85 -3.91 0.25
C PRO A 90 8.24 -2.62 0.98
N VAL A 91 7.56 -2.37 2.10
CA VAL A 91 7.80 -1.19 2.93
C VAL A 91 7.85 -1.58 4.40
N SER A 92 8.38 -0.70 5.24
CA SER A 92 8.23 -0.77 6.69
C SER A 92 7.54 0.51 7.15
N GLY A 93 6.52 0.40 7.99
CA GLY A 93 5.78 1.56 8.48
C GLY A 93 5.49 1.47 9.97
N GLN A 94 5.40 2.63 10.62
CA GLN A 94 5.02 2.75 12.03
C GLN A 94 4.18 4.00 12.25
N VAL A 95 3.20 3.91 13.11
CA VAL A 95 2.51 5.08 13.65
C VAL A 95 3.41 5.65 14.74
N THR A 96 3.85 6.90 14.57
CA THR A 96 4.77 7.56 15.49
C THR A 96 4.05 8.41 16.53
N ARG A 97 2.83 8.88 16.20
CA ARG A 97 2.02 9.70 17.11
C ARG A 97 0.57 9.25 17.09
N ALA A 98 0.13 8.73 18.23
CA ALA A 98 -1.25 8.37 18.53
C ALA A 98 -1.43 8.25 20.05
N SER A 99 -2.66 8.41 20.55
CA SER A 99 -3.06 8.10 21.92
C SER A 99 -4.54 7.69 21.93
N GLU A 100 -5.04 7.16 23.04
CA GLU A 100 -6.47 6.84 23.20
C GLU A 100 -7.36 8.08 23.01
N ALA A 101 -6.91 9.26 23.51
CA ALA A 101 -7.64 10.52 23.38
C ALA A 101 -7.52 11.12 21.95
N ALA A 102 -6.46 10.80 21.23
CA ALA A 102 -6.19 11.26 19.87
C ALA A 102 -5.60 10.10 19.03
N PRO A 103 -6.43 9.13 18.62
CA PRO A 103 -5.97 7.98 17.85
C PRO A 103 -5.44 8.38 16.48
N TYR A 104 -4.56 7.57 15.92
CA TYR A 104 -4.27 7.64 14.50
C TYR A 104 -5.51 7.19 13.72
N TYR A 105 -5.89 8.00 12.73
CA TYR A 105 -6.91 7.66 11.74
C TYR A 105 -6.36 7.79 10.33
N GLY A 106 -6.49 6.72 9.55
CA GLY A 106 -6.16 6.66 8.14
C GLY A 106 -7.34 6.17 7.31
N ILE A 107 -7.45 6.66 6.08
CA ILE A 107 -8.41 6.19 5.09
C ILE A 107 -7.61 5.66 3.92
N ARG A 108 -7.74 4.36 3.62
CA ARG A 108 -7.07 3.70 2.51
C ARG A 108 -8.07 3.39 1.41
N VAL A 109 -7.71 3.74 0.18
CA VAL A 109 -8.42 3.39 -1.04
C VAL A 109 -7.49 2.54 -1.91
N ASP A 110 -7.88 1.30 -2.17
CA ASP A 110 -7.17 0.43 -3.11
C ASP A 110 -7.48 0.87 -4.54
N VAL A 111 -6.44 1.03 -5.34
CA VAL A 111 -6.53 1.53 -6.73
C VAL A 111 -5.94 0.49 -7.68
N ASP A 112 -6.77 -0.05 -8.57
CA ASP A 112 -6.27 -0.96 -9.61
C ASP A 112 -5.56 -0.14 -10.71
N PRO A 113 -4.30 -0.40 -11.03
CA PRO A 113 -3.61 0.25 -12.15
C PRO A 113 -4.37 0.12 -13.49
N LYS A 114 -5.16 -0.93 -13.69
CA LYS A 114 -6.01 -1.09 -14.88
C LYS A 114 -7.15 -0.08 -14.90
N GLU A 115 -7.77 0.22 -13.74
CA GLU A 115 -8.79 1.26 -13.64
C GLU A 115 -8.21 2.64 -13.97
N VAL A 116 -6.99 2.93 -13.47
CA VAL A 116 -6.28 4.19 -13.80
C VAL A 116 -5.99 4.27 -15.30
N ALA A 117 -5.49 3.19 -15.91
CA ALA A 117 -5.22 3.13 -17.35
C ALA A 117 -6.47 3.38 -18.18
N ALA A 118 -7.56 2.69 -17.86
CA ALA A 118 -8.84 2.82 -18.56
C ALA A 118 -9.35 4.26 -18.46
N PHE A 119 -9.33 4.85 -17.26
CA PHE A 119 -9.78 6.21 -17.01
C PHE A 119 -8.97 7.25 -17.79
N VAL A 120 -7.63 7.17 -17.76
CA VAL A 120 -6.77 8.12 -18.48
C VAL A 120 -6.98 8.03 -19.99
N LEU A 121 -7.15 6.82 -20.54
CA LEU A 121 -7.42 6.60 -21.95
C LEU A 121 -8.81 7.12 -22.37
N GLU A 122 -9.84 6.82 -21.60
CA GLU A 122 -11.23 7.25 -21.82
C GLU A 122 -11.34 8.78 -21.82
N MET A 123 -10.73 9.42 -20.82
CA MET A 123 -10.75 10.86 -20.64
C MET A 123 -9.71 11.60 -21.50
N ARG A 124 -8.88 10.88 -22.27
CA ARG A 124 -7.80 11.45 -23.09
C ARG A 124 -6.90 12.43 -22.34
N LEU A 125 -6.63 12.13 -21.06
CA LEU A 125 -5.82 12.99 -20.22
C LEU A 125 -4.37 13.04 -20.73
N GLN A 126 -3.85 14.25 -20.92
CA GLN A 126 -2.44 14.47 -21.16
C GLN A 126 -1.74 14.52 -19.80
N LEU A 127 -1.08 13.43 -19.44
CA LEU A 127 -0.31 13.40 -18.21
C LEU A 127 1.04 14.09 -18.42
N ALA A 128 1.48 14.84 -17.42
CA ALA A 128 2.79 15.48 -17.47
C ALA A 128 3.88 14.41 -17.63
N GLY A 129 4.46 14.35 -18.84
CA GLY A 129 5.60 13.49 -19.14
C GLY A 129 6.87 14.15 -18.60
N GLY A 130 7.62 13.43 -17.76
CA GLY A 130 8.97 13.80 -17.35
C GLY A 130 9.95 12.72 -17.78
N ASP A 131 11.17 13.11 -18.19
CA ASP A 131 12.27 12.17 -18.54
C ASP A 131 12.77 11.38 -17.31
N ALA A 132 12.48 11.85 -16.11
CA ALA A 132 12.88 11.20 -14.86
C ALA A 132 11.89 10.10 -14.48
N ASP A 133 12.46 8.97 -14.04
CA ASP A 133 11.65 7.89 -13.44
C ASP A 133 10.98 8.39 -12.15
N PRO A 134 9.63 8.60 -12.10
CA PRO A 134 8.96 9.06 -10.89
C PRO A 134 9.12 8.03 -9.76
N PRO A 135 9.15 8.45 -8.49
CA PRO A 135 9.20 7.51 -7.36
C PRO A 135 7.95 6.62 -7.35
N VAL A 136 8.10 5.38 -6.86
CA VAL A 136 6.99 4.40 -6.79
C VAL A 136 5.99 4.76 -5.70
N VAL A 137 6.47 5.48 -4.68
CA VAL A 137 5.65 5.95 -3.55
C VAL A 137 5.97 7.43 -3.34
N THR A 138 4.92 8.25 -3.24
CA THR A 138 5.03 9.68 -2.91
C THR A 138 4.14 10.03 -1.74
N VAL A 139 4.51 11.10 -1.05
CA VAL A 139 3.70 11.77 -0.05
C VAL A 139 3.35 13.15 -0.57
N GLU A 140 2.08 13.43 -0.65
CA GLU A 140 1.55 14.71 -1.12
C GLU A 140 0.56 15.28 -0.11
N ARG A 141 0.29 16.56 -0.21
CA ARG A 141 -0.77 17.21 0.57
C ARG A 141 -2.07 17.20 -0.22
N ALA A 142 -3.15 16.75 0.41
CA ALA A 142 -4.47 16.80 -0.19
C ALA A 142 -4.98 18.24 -0.23
N ASP A 143 -5.46 18.67 -1.38
CA ASP A 143 -6.20 19.92 -1.51
C ASP A 143 -7.65 19.76 -1.02
N GLU A 144 -8.40 20.87 -0.98
CA GLU A 144 -9.79 20.88 -0.52
C GLU A 144 -10.68 19.97 -1.38
N ALA A 145 -10.48 19.94 -2.69
CA ALA A 145 -11.28 19.12 -3.61
C ALA A 145 -11.07 17.63 -3.34
N MET A 146 -9.83 17.20 -3.15
CA MET A 146 -9.51 15.81 -2.78
C MET A 146 -10.08 15.45 -1.41
N LEU A 147 -9.96 16.32 -0.40
CA LEU A 147 -10.53 16.07 0.93
C LEU A 147 -12.05 15.91 0.86
N ASP A 148 -12.74 16.70 -0.01
CA ASP A 148 -14.18 16.58 -0.19
C ASP A 148 -14.59 15.22 -0.79
N VAL A 149 -13.81 14.66 -1.71
CA VAL A 149 -14.04 13.30 -2.22
C VAL A 149 -14.05 12.28 -1.07
N PHE A 150 -13.08 12.36 -0.15
CA PHE A 150 -13.04 11.45 1.01
C PHE A 150 -14.23 11.67 1.96
N VAL A 151 -14.67 12.92 2.17
CA VAL A 151 -15.89 13.21 2.94
C VAL A 151 -17.11 12.54 2.30
N ARG A 152 -17.24 12.63 0.97
CA ARG A 152 -18.35 12.02 0.22
C ARG A 152 -18.30 10.50 0.24
N PHE A 153 -17.11 9.87 0.21
CA PHE A 153 -16.97 8.43 0.44
C PHE A 153 -17.56 8.00 1.78
N LEU A 154 -17.16 8.67 2.87
CA LEU A 154 -17.64 8.31 4.21
C LEU A 154 -19.14 8.55 4.38
N ARG A 155 -19.70 9.60 3.79
CA ARG A 155 -21.13 9.86 3.78
C ARG A 155 -21.91 8.83 2.95
N LEU A 156 -21.30 8.31 1.89
CA LEU A 156 -21.94 7.28 1.06
C LEU A 156 -22.15 5.98 1.83
N LEU A 157 -21.27 5.65 2.81
CA LEU A 157 -21.45 4.48 3.67
C LEU A 157 -22.76 4.54 4.50
N GLU A 158 -23.32 5.73 4.69
CA GLU A 158 -24.63 5.91 5.35
C GLU A 158 -25.80 5.64 4.38
N ARG A 159 -25.53 5.40 3.10
CA ARG A 159 -26.52 5.19 2.04
C ARG A 159 -26.19 3.93 1.21
N PRO A 160 -26.32 2.73 1.77
CA PRO A 160 -25.88 1.49 1.11
C PRO A 160 -26.49 1.26 -0.29
N ARG A 161 -27.72 1.75 -0.51
CA ARG A 161 -28.40 1.65 -1.83
C ARG A 161 -27.69 2.42 -2.94
N ASP A 162 -26.98 3.51 -2.59
CA ASP A 162 -26.31 4.40 -3.54
C ASP A 162 -24.87 3.94 -3.84
N VAL A 163 -24.30 3.06 -2.98
CA VAL A 163 -22.92 2.58 -3.06
C VAL A 163 -22.56 2.00 -4.43
N PRO A 164 -23.37 1.12 -5.07
CA PRO A 164 -22.98 0.50 -6.34
C PRO A 164 -22.77 1.50 -7.49
N VAL A 165 -23.50 2.62 -7.47
CA VAL A 165 -23.42 3.64 -8.53
C VAL A 165 -22.47 4.76 -8.14
N LEU A 166 -22.76 5.44 -7.02
CA LEU A 166 -22.00 6.64 -6.63
C LEU A 166 -20.58 6.30 -6.17
N GLY A 167 -20.35 5.12 -5.59
CA GLY A 167 -19.01 4.68 -5.20
C GLY A 167 -18.04 4.63 -6.38
N ARG A 168 -18.49 4.12 -7.52
CA ARG A 168 -17.69 4.08 -8.75
C ARG A 168 -17.37 5.48 -9.28
N LEU A 169 -18.37 6.38 -9.32
CA LEU A 169 -18.19 7.74 -9.81
C LEU A 169 -17.21 8.54 -8.92
N LEU A 170 -17.37 8.43 -7.60
CA LEU A 170 -16.46 9.06 -6.65
C LEU A 170 -15.04 8.49 -6.73
N LYS A 171 -14.88 7.19 -7.00
CA LYS A 171 -13.55 6.58 -7.21
C LYS A 171 -12.89 7.12 -8.49
N GLN A 172 -13.65 7.32 -9.56
CA GLN A 172 -13.14 7.95 -10.79
C GLN A 172 -12.70 9.39 -10.55
N GLU A 173 -13.46 10.15 -9.75
CA GLU A 173 -13.07 11.51 -9.36
C GLU A 173 -11.78 11.52 -8.53
N LEU A 174 -11.64 10.58 -7.56
CA LEU A 174 -10.39 10.42 -6.83
C LEU A 174 -9.21 10.11 -7.78
N ILE A 175 -9.40 9.18 -8.73
CA ILE A 175 -8.37 8.84 -9.73
C ILE A 175 -7.97 10.09 -10.52
N TYR A 176 -8.93 10.92 -10.93
CA TYR A 176 -8.66 12.19 -11.61
C TYR A 176 -7.75 13.09 -10.77
N HIS A 177 -8.08 13.33 -9.52
CA HIS A 177 -7.24 14.13 -8.61
C HIS A 177 -5.85 13.53 -8.43
N LEU A 178 -5.74 12.21 -8.28
CA LEU A 178 -4.46 11.54 -8.10
C LEU A 178 -3.55 11.68 -9.33
N VAL A 179 -4.07 11.51 -10.55
CA VAL A 179 -3.24 11.54 -11.77
C VAL A 179 -2.90 12.96 -12.24
N THR A 180 -3.68 13.95 -11.82
CA THR A 180 -3.46 15.37 -12.15
C THR A 180 -2.65 16.12 -11.08
N ALA A 181 -2.48 15.54 -9.89
CA ALA A 181 -1.64 16.10 -8.83
C ALA A 181 -0.15 16.14 -9.24
N PRO A 182 0.70 16.94 -8.60
CA PRO A 182 2.14 16.99 -8.86
C PRO A 182 2.82 15.61 -8.82
N GLY A 183 2.44 14.74 -7.87
CA GLY A 183 2.90 13.35 -7.78
C GLY A 183 2.16 12.35 -8.68
N GLY A 184 1.30 12.80 -9.58
CA GLY A 184 0.41 11.96 -10.40
C GLY A 184 1.12 10.96 -11.30
N ALA A 185 2.37 11.25 -11.68
CA ALA A 185 3.22 10.33 -12.40
C ALA A 185 3.45 9.01 -11.66
N THR A 186 3.42 9.00 -10.33
CA THR A 186 3.51 7.79 -9.50
C THR A 186 2.33 6.86 -9.74
N MET A 187 1.11 7.38 -9.72
CA MET A 187 -0.10 6.59 -9.92
C MET A 187 -0.29 6.16 -11.38
N SER A 188 0.04 7.01 -12.33
CA SER A 188 -0.15 6.75 -13.76
C SER A 188 0.97 5.90 -14.38
N ARG A 189 2.14 5.78 -13.73
CA ARG A 189 3.30 5.03 -14.25
C ARG A 189 2.94 3.60 -14.67
N GLY A 190 2.28 2.84 -13.81
CA GLY A 190 1.88 1.46 -14.10
C GLY A 190 0.71 1.35 -15.07
N ALA A 191 -0.04 2.45 -15.24
CA ALA A 191 -1.29 2.47 -15.97
C ALA A 191 -1.13 2.96 -17.43
N VAL A 192 -0.40 4.05 -17.64
CA VAL A 192 -0.35 4.78 -18.92
C VAL A 192 1.07 4.96 -19.43
N GLY A 193 2.05 4.63 -18.61
CA GLY A 193 3.46 4.59 -19.01
C GLY A 193 3.63 3.76 -20.29
N GLY A 194 4.62 4.09 -21.11
CA GLY A 194 4.93 3.36 -22.33
C GLY A 194 5.08 1.86 -22.05
N GLN A 195 5.15 1.05 -23.11
CA GLN A 195 5.31 -0.42 -22.99
C GLN A 195 6.39 -0.84 -21.98
N ARG A 196 7.41 0.01 -21.78
CA ARG A 196 8.54 -0.24 -20.89
C ARG A 196 8.24 -0.03 -19.40
N GLU A 197 7.35 0.91 -19.04
CA GLU A 197 6.93 1.17 -17.65
C GLU A 197 5.93 0.11 -17.19
N ARG A 198 5.00 -0.27 -18.06
CA ARG A 198 4.07 -1.39 -17.82
C ARG A 198 4.82 -2.69 -17.56
N ALA A 199 5.89 -2.95 -18.31
CA ALA A 199 6.70 -4.16 -18.16
C ALA A 199 7.33 -4.32 -16.76
N VAL A 200 7.67 -3.24 -16.04
CA VAL A 200 8.12 -3.35 -14.63
C VAL A 200 6.97 -3.72 -13.70
N GLY A 201 5.79 -3.12 -13.91
CA GLY A 201 4.57 -3.50 -13.17
C GLY A 201 4.19 -4.97 -13.39
N ASP A 202 4.26 -5.43 -14.66
CA ASP A 202 4.01 -6.83 -15.02
C ASP A 202 5.04 -7.77 -14.39
N ALA A 203 6.31 -7.38 -14.34
CA ALA A 203 7.37 -8.15 -13.66
C ALA A 203 7.11 -8.25 -12.15
N ILE A 204 6.72 -7.16 -11.51
CA ILE A 204 6.33 -7.14 -10.08
C ILE A 204 5.11 -8.05 -9.85
N HIS A 205 4.09 -7.94 -10.71
CA HIS A 205 2.91 -8.79 -10.63
C HIS A 205 3.27 -10.27 -10.79
N TRP A 206 4.07 -10.60 -11.80
CA TRP A 206 4.54 -11.97 -12.05
C TRP A 206 5.28 -12.54 -10.83
N ILE A 207 6.26 -11.79 -10.28
CA ILE A 207 7.00 -12.24 -9.09
C ILE A 207 6.06 -12.47 -7.89
N ARG A 208 5.04 -11.63 -7.72
CA ARG A 208 4.08 -11.78 -6.61
C ARG A 208 3.15 -12.97 -6.76
N THR A 209 2.81 -13.34 -7.99
CA THR A 209 1.93 -14.50 -8.26
C THR A 209 2.69 -15.83 -8.31
N HIS A 210 4.02 -15.79 -8.58
CA HIS A 210 4.90 -16.95 -8.68
C HIS A 210 6.06 -16.87 -7.67
N TYR A 211 5.80 -16.29 -6.49
CA TYR A 211 6.87 -16.01 -5.53
C TYR A 211 7.54 -17.28 -4.99
N ASN A 212 6.82 -18.39 -4.90
CA ASN A 212 7.29 -19.68 -4.41
C ASN A 212 8.08 -20.49 -5.46
N GLU A 213 8.05 -20.09 -6.72
CA GLU A 213 8.79 -20.76 -7.80
C GLU A 213 10.22 -20.20 -7.94
N PRO A 214 11.17 -21.00 -8.51
CA PRO A 214 12.48 -20.47 -8.86
C PRO A 214 12.39 -19.34 -9.89
N LEU A 215 13.00 -18.19 -9.61
CA LEU A 215 12.99 -17.03 -10.49
C LEU A 215 14.14 -17.09 -11.48
N SER A 216 13.83 -17.24 -12.77
CA SER A 216 14.76 -17.02 -13.87
C SER A 216 14.62 -15.60 -14.41
N ILE A 217 15.70 -14.81 -14.30
CA ILE A 217 15.71 -13.43 -14.81
C ILE A 217 15.52 -13.39 -16.33
N ASP A 218 16.10 -14.34 -17.05
CA ASP A 218 15.96 -14.44 -18.52
C ASP A 218 14.54 -14.79 -18.93
N ALA A 219 13.87 -15.70 -18.20
CA ALA A 219 12.47 -16.02 -18.45
C ALA A 219 11.56 -14.83 -18.16
N LEU A 220 11.72 -14.20 -17.01
CA LEU A 220 10.96 -12.99 -16.63
C LEU A 220 11.15 -11.87 -17.66
N ALA A 221 12.38 -11.62 -18.09
CA ALA A 221 12.69 -10.59 -19.07
C ALA A 221 11.98 -10.84 -20.41
N ARG A 222 11.97 -12.12 -20.87
CA ARG A 222 11.18 -12.50 -22.08
C ARG A 222 9.69 -12.27 -21.90
N THR A 223 9.13 -12.66 -20.75
CA THR A 223 7.69 -12.49 -20.45
C THR A 223 7.27 -11.02 -20.52
N VAL A 224 8.14 -10.11 -20.05
CA VAL A 224 7.84 -8.67 -20.04
C VAL A 224 8.47 -7.92 -21.22
N HIS A 225 8.92 -8.61 -22.25
CA HIS A 225 9.51 -8.07 -23.49
C HIS A 225 10.66 -7.08 -23.25
N MET A 226 11.57 -7.42 -22.34
CA MET A 226 12.80 -6.65 -22.04
C MET A 226 14.04 -7.52 -22.17
N SER A 227 15.22 -6.89 -22.35
CA SER A 227 16.47 -7.60 -22.10
C SER A 227 16.72 -7.72 -20.58
N PRO A 228 17.44 -8.77 -20.11
CA PRO A 228 17.73 -8.97 -18.69
C PRO A 228 18.40 -7.76 -18.03
N SER A 229 19.33 -7.12 -18.71
CA SER A 229 20.02 -5.93 -18.19
C SER A 229 19.11 -4.71 -18.06
N VAL A 230 18.20 -4.49 -19.02
CA VAL A 230 17.20 -3.41 -18.97
C VAL A 230 16.20 -3.68 -17.87
N LEU A 231 15.68 -4.91 -17.76
CA LEU A 231 14.79 -5.30 -16.66
C LEU A 231 15.44 -5.04 -15.31
N HIS A 232 16.66 -5.54 -15.08
CA HIS A 232 17.36 -5.38 -13.81
C HIS A 232 17.54 -3.91 -13.43
N ARG A 233 18.00 -3.07 -14.37
CA ARG A 233 18.21 -1.64 -14.14
C ARG A 233 16.89 -0.92 -13.79
N ARG A 234 15.83 -1.13 -14.60
CA ARG A 234 14.54 -0.46 -14.39
C ARG A 234 13.79 -0.97 -13.16
N PHE A 235 13.83 -2.28 -12.92
CA PHE A 235 13.26 -2.88 -11.73
C PHE A 235 13.94 -2.31 -10.47
N LYS A 236 15.26 -2.20 -10.47
CA LYS A 236 16.01 -1.60 -9.36
C LYS A 236 15.73 -0.10 -9.21
N ALA A 237 15.59 0.65 -10.29
CA ALA A 237 15.21 2.06 -10.25
C ALA A 237 13.81 2.24 -9.66
N ALA A 238 12.86 1.38 -10.01
CA ALA A 238 11.50 1.42 -9.51
C ALA A 238 11.36 0.93 -8.06
N THR A 239 12.04 -0.16 -7.68
CA THR A 239 11.82 -0.86 -6.40
C THR A 239 12.97 -0.70 -5.40
N VAL A 240 14.07 -0.06 -5.79
CA VAL A 240 15.33 0.02 -5.03
C VAL A 240 15.95 -1.37 -4.75
N MET A 241 15.41 -2.43 -5.37
CA MET A 241 15.79 -3.82 -5.17
C MET A 241 16.02 -4.52 -6.50
N SER A 242 16.86 -5.58 -6.50
CA SER A 242 16.88 -6.50 -7.63
C SER A 242 15.61 -7.39 -7.62
N PRO A 243 15.19 -7.97 -8.77
CA PRO A 243 14.05 -8.89 -8.82
C PRO A 243 14.16 -10.05 -7.82
N LEU A 244 15.35 -10.62 -7.65
CA LEU A 244 15.60 -11.70 -6.68
C LEU A 244 15.47 -11.22 -5.22
N GLN A 245 15.96 -10.01 -4.90
CA GLN A 245 15.78 -9.44 -3.57
C GLN A 245 14.29 -9.16 -3.28
N TYR A 246 13.56 -8.67 -4.28
CA TYR A 246 12.13 -8.43 -4.17
C TYR A 246 11.37 -9.75 -3.92
N GLN A 247 11.64 -10.81 -4.72
CA GLN A 247 11.04 -12.13 -4.52
C GLN A 247 11.31 -12.67 -3.11
N LYS A 248 12.55 -12.57 -2.63
CA LYS A 248 12.89 -13.00 -1.26
C LYS A 248 12.07 -12.27 -0.19
N GLN A 249 11.88 -10.96 -0.34
CA GLN A 249 11.03 -10.22 0.60
C GLN A 249 9.58 -10.66 0.53
N VAL A 250 9.03 -10.87 -0.68
CA VAL A 250 7.67 -11.40 -0.84
C VAL A 250 7.52 -12.75 -0.15
N ARG A 251 8.44 -13.70 -0.38
CA ARG A 251 8.45 -15.01 0.28
C ARG A 251 8.38 -14.90 1.80
N LEU A 252 9.23 -14.07 2.38
CA LEU A 252 9.28 -13.88 3.85
C LEU A 252 8.02 -13.22 4.39
N LEU A 253 7.43 -12.28 3.67
CA LEU A 253 6.18 -11.63 4.07
C LEU A 253 4.99 -12.59 3.98
N GLU A 254 4.91 -13.41 2.92
CA GLU A 254 3.88 -14.45 2.80
C GLU A 254 4.05 -15.54 3.88
N ALA A 255 5.29 -15.97 4.14
CA ALA A 255 5.58 -16.89 5.24
C ALA A 255 5.10 -16.33 6.60
N ARG A 256 5.30 -15.04 6.85
CA ARG A 256 4.82 -14.39 8.08
C ARG A 256 3.31 -14.45 8.22
N LYS A 257 2.56 -14.22 7.12
CA LYS A 257 1.10 -14.36 7.13
C LYS A 257 0.66 -15.78 7.43
N MET A 258 1.29 -16.79 6.80
CA MET A 258 1.01 -18.20 7.04
C MET A 258 1.28 -18.59 8.50
N LEU A 259 2.40 -18.17 9.07
CA LEU A 259 2.75 -18.42 10.47
C LEU A 259 1.78 -17.75 11.45
N MET A 260 1.16 -16.62 11.07
CA MET A 260 0.17 -15.94 11.91
C MET A 260 -1.21 -16.60 11.87
N SER A 261 -1.59 -17.24 10.76
CA SER A 261 -2.94 -17.77 10.53
C SER A 261 -3.21 -19.13 11.18
N GLY A 262 -2.18 -19.85 11.69
CA GLY A 262 -2.38 -21.16 12.30
C GLY A 262 -1.15 -21.73 12.98
N ASP A 263 -1.33 -22.91 13.62
CA ASP A 263 -0.23 -23.72 14.16
C ASP A 263 0.39 -24.54 13.02
N VAL A 264 1.35 -23.92 12.34
CA VAL A 264 2.10 -24.53 11.25
C VAL A 264 3.58 -24.61 11.59
N GLU A 265 4.23 -25.66 11.16
CA GLU A 265 5.67 -25.81 11.34
C GLU A 265 6.44 -24.84 10.44
N ALA A 266 7.43 -24.15 11.01
CA ALA A 266 8.27 -23.22 10.24
C ALA A 266 9.00 -23.88 9.06
N ALA A 267 9.33 -25.18 9.16
CA ALA A 267 9.94 -25.95 8.08
C ALA A 267 8.97 -26.14 6.90
N SER A 268 7.71 -26.47 7.17
CA SER A 268 6.67 -26.63 6.15
C SER A 268 6.41 -25.32 5.44
N VAL A 269 6.27 -24.23 6.19
CA VAL A 269 6.11 -22.88 5.61
C VAL A 269 7.32 -22.50 4.76
N ALA A 270 8.55 -22.85 5.17
CA ALA A 270 9.74 -22.56 4.37
C ALA A 270 9.66 -23.18 2.98
N TYR A 271 9.28 -24.46 2.89
CA TYR A 271 9.11 -25.13 1.59
C TYR A 271 7.95 -24.56 0.78
N GLU A 272 6.83 -24.26 1.41
CA GLU A 272 5.63 -23.71 0.75
C GLU A 272 5.91 -22.36 0.10
N VAL A 273 6.72 -21.51 0.74
CA VAL A 273 7.13 -20.22 0.15
C VAL A 273 8.35 -20.32 -0.77
N GLY A 274 8.82 -21.52 -1.06
CA GLY A 274 9.84 -21.79 -2.09
C GLY A 274 11.30 -21.75 -1.59
N TYR A 275 11.57 -21.91 -0.29
CA TYR A 275 12.93 -22.16 0.21
C TYR A 275 13.26 -23.67 0.12
N GLU A 276 14.46 -23.99 -0.35
CA GLU A 276 14.97 -25.36 -0.36
C GLU A 276 15.55 -25.79 1.00
N SER A 277 15.85 -24.83 1.87
CA SER A 277 16.45 -25.08 3.20
C SER A 277 15.73 -24.29 4.28
N PRO A 278 15.07 -24.98 5.26
CA PRO A 278 14.50 -24.34 6.44
C PRO A 278 15.51 -23.54 7.29
N SER A 279 16.78 -23.98 7.28
CA SER A 279 17.85 -23.25 7.97
C SER A 279 18.20 -21.93 7.28
N GLN A 280 18.20 -21.89 5.95
CA GLN A 280 18.37 -20.65 5.19
C GLN A 280 17.17 -19.72 5.42
N PHE A 281 15.95 -20.24 5.33
CA PHE A 281 14.72 -19.50 5.62
C PHE A 281 14.78 -18.85 7.00
N SER A 282 15.06 -19.60 8.05
CA SER A 282 15.10 -19.09 9.43
C SER A 282 16.13 -17.98 9.61
N ARG A 283 17.31 -18.08 8.98
CA ARG A 283 18.33 -17.02 9.03
C ARG A 283 17.88 -15.75 8.30
N GLU A 284 17.31 -15.89 7.09
CA GLU A 284 16.84 -14.74 6.31
C GLU A 284 15.61 -14.10 6.96
N TYR A 285 14.70 -14.91 7.52
CA TYR A 285 13.54 -14.45 8.28
C TYR A 285 13.98 -13.62 9.50
N ARG A 286 14.86 -14.16 10.34
CA ARG A 286 15.39 -13.45 11.51
C ARG A 286 16.10 -12.14 11.11
N ARG A 287 16.86 -12.14 10.02
CA ARG A 287 17.49 -10.92 9.51
C ARG A 287 16.47 -9.86 9.11
N LEU A 288 15.34 -10.25 8.53
CA LEU A 288 14.30 -9.34 8.09
C LEU A 288 13.43 -8.85 9.26
N PHE A 289 12.99 -9.75 10.14
CA PHE A 289 11.99 -9.45 11.18
C PHE A 289 12.58 -9.31 12.59
N GLY A 290 13.86 -9.60 12.78
CA GLY A 290 14.55 -9.47 14.08
C GLY A 290 14.39 -10.67 15.00
N ALA A 291 13.42 -11.54 14.77
CA ALA A 291 13.14 -12.75 15.58
C ALA A 291 12.99 -14.00 14.70
N PRO A 292 13.22 -15.21 15.26
CA PRO A 292 12.94 -16.46 14.56
C PRO A 292 11.46 -16.59 14.20
N PRO A 293 11.09 -17.38 13.14
CA PRO A 293 9.74 -17.44 12.59
C PRO A 293 8.63 -17.68 13.64
N LEU A 294 8.73 -18.73 14.42
CA LEU A 294 7.70 -19.07 15.42
C LEU A 294 7.62 -18.05 16.56
N LYS A 295 8.77 -17.53 17.01
CA LYS A 295 8.81 -16.51 18.07
C LYS A 295 8.17 -15.19 17.62
N ASP A 296 8.44 -14.77 16.38
CA ASP A 296 7.81 -13.59 15.79
C ASP A 296 6.29 -13.79 15.66
N ALA A 297 5.85 -14.95 15.18
CA ALA A 297 4.43 -15.28 15.06
C ALA A 297 3.70 -15.29 16.42
N GLU A 298 4.31 -15.85 17.46
CA GLU A 298 3.76 -15.80 18.83
C GLU A 298 3.66 -14.37 19.36
N GLN A 299 4.68 -13.55 19.16
CA GLN A 299 4.68 -12.15 19.57
C GLN A 299 3.56 -11.36 18.88
N LEU A 300 3.37 -11.58 17.57
CA LEU A 300 2.33 -10.91 16.81
C LEU A 300 0.92 -11.36 17.17
N ARG A 301 0.71 -12.65 17.45
CA ARG A 301 -0.59 -13.17 17.93
C ARG A 301 -0.98 -12.60 19.30
N ARG A 302 -0.01 -12.26 20.14
CA ARG A 302 -0.24 -11.61 21.46
C ARG A 302 -0.45 -10.10 21.36
N GLN A 303 -0.04 -9.47 20.29
CA GLN A 303 -0.24 -8.04 20.06
C GLN A 303 -1.51 -7.85 19.23
N PRO A 304 -2.39 -6.87 19.55
CA PRO A 304 -3.46 -6.51 18.64
C PRO A 304 -2.85 -6.15 17.30
N VAL A 305 -3.41 -6.71 16.22
CA VAL A 305 -2.90 -6.70 14.84
C VAL A 305 -2.25 -5.36 14.49
N ALA A 306 -0.93 -5.35 14.42
CA ALA A 306 -0.19 -4.20 13.89
C ALA A 306 -0.59 -4.05 12.42
N ALA A 307 -0.97 -2.86 12.01
CA ALA A 307 -1.39 -2.56 10.66
C ALA A 307 -0.42 -3.14 9.64
N GLN A 308 -0.95 -3.80 8.64
CA GLN A 308 -0.23 -3.90 7.38
C GLN A 308 0.03 -2.46 6.88
N PRO A 309 1.24 -2.15 6.42
CA PRO A 309 1.61 -0.82 5.97
C PRO A 309 0.75 -0.32 4.83
#